data_43ad7619a9b4eab2fd4bf469a17014bf
#
_entry.id   43ad7619a9b4eab2fd4bf469a17014bf
#
_cell.length_a   1.000
_cell.length_b   1.000
_cell.length_c   1.000
_cell.angle_alpha   90.00
_cell.angle_beta   90.00
_cell.angle_gamma   90.00
#
_symmetry.space_group_name_H-M   'P 1'
#
loop_
_entity.id
_entity.type
_entity.pdbx_description
1 polymer ?
#
loop_
_entity_poly.entity_id
_entity_poly.type
_entity_poly.pdbx_seq_one_letter_code
_entity_poly.pdbx_strand_id
1 'polypeptide(L)'
;LNIIRTELHNNSPFKNEPVDLVLWVHNTSVQANDYNPNSVAPPEMELLKLSILEDGYTQPIVTYDEKVNRTVVDGFHRNRVGKESNEVKQRVHGFLPVVTINENRTDKSDRIASTIRHNRARGKHKVDAMSEIVIDLKKRGWNDEKIAKKLGMDADEILRLAQISGLAEMFVDYEFSQAWEVDIIDENDNLNEINENSISR
;
A
#
# COMPACT_ATOMS: atom_id res chain seq x y z
N LEU A 1 -15.51 29.16 -5.30
CA LEU A 1 -16.00 27.97 -6.02
C LEU A 1 -16.41 26.85 -5.04
N ASN A 2 -15.57 26.48 -4.05
CA ASN A 2 -15.88 25.42 -3.09
C ASN A 2 -17.17 25.73 -2.28
N ILE A 3 -17.39 26.97 -1.85
CA ILE A 3 -18.60 27.39 -1.14
C ILE A 3 -19.86 27.05 -1.96
N ILE A 4 -19.87 27.36 -3.26
CA ILE A 4 -20.99 27.07 -4.14
C ILE A 4 -21.20 25.57 -4.29
N ARG A 5 -20.12 24.79 -4.42
CA ARG A 5 -20.19 23.32 -4.50
C ARG A 5 -20.78 22.72 -3.23
N THR A 6 -20.35 23.21 -2.07
CA THR A 6 -20.88 22.75 -0.77
C THR A 6 -22.38 23.07 -0.65
N GLU A 7 -22.80 24.26 -1.06
CA GLU A 7 -24.21 24.64 -1.02
C GLU A 7 -25.08 23.75 -1.95
N LEU A 8 -24.59 23.48 -3.15
CA LEU A 8 -25.28 22.55 -4.07
C LEU A 8 -25.34 21.15 -3.48
N HIS A 9 -24.26 20.66 -2.89
CA HIS A 9 -24.19 19.35 -2.27
C HIS A 9 -25.17 19.20 -1.09
N ASN A 10 -25.30 20.21 -0.25
CA ASN A 10 -26.23 20.19 0.88
C ASN A 10 -27.69 19.95 0.44
N ASN A 11 -28.03 20.37 -0.78
CA ASN A 11 -29.35 20.21 -1.38
C ASN A 11 -29.41 19.03 -2.39
N SER A 12 -28.31 18.31 -2.58
CA SER A 12 -28.21 17.19 -3.54
C SER A 12 -28.90 15.94 -3.02
N PRO A 13 -29.61 15.19 -3.86
CA PRO A 13 -30.10 13.86 -3.52
C PRO A 13 -28.95 12.84 -3.35
N PHE A 14 -27.74 13.17 -3.80
CA PHE A 14 -26.54 12.32 -3.76
C PHE A 14 -25.57 12.72 -2.65
N LYS A 15 -25.97 13.53 -1.67
CA LYS A 15 -25.10 14.04 -0.59
C LYS A 15 -24.44 12.95 0.28
N ASN A 16 -24.90 11.71 0.19
CA ASN A 16 -24.27 10.59 0.87
C ASN A 16 -23.10 9.97 0.07
N GLU A 17 -22.92 10.41 -1.18
CA GLU A 17 -21.86 9.89 -2.07
C GLU A 17 -20.68 10.87 -2.10
N PRO A 18 -19.48 10.45 -1.71
CA PRO A 18 -18.31 11.33 -1.66
C PRO A 18 -18.02 12.07 -2.98
N VAL A 19 -18.31 11.45 -4.11
CA VAL A 19 -18.06 12.02 -5.44
C VAL A 19 -18.98 13.21 -5.76
N ASP A 20 -20.10 13.34 -5.09
CA ASP A 20 -21.02 14.47 -5.25
C ASP A 20 -20.39 15.81 -4.84
N LEU A 21 -19.41 15.77 -3.92
CA LEU A 21 -18.67 16.95 -3.46
C LEU A 21 -17.19 16.86 -3.76
N VAL A 22 -16.77 17.24 -4.95
CA VAL A 22 -15.36 17.40 -5.27
C VAL A 22 -14.90 18.81 -4.90
N LEU A 23 -14.01 18.91 -3.93
CA LEU A 23 -13.40 20.17 -3.49
C LEU A 23 -12.00 20.33 -4.08
N TRP A 24 -11.62 21.55 -4.42
CA TRP A 24 -10.23 21.89 -4.76
C TRP A 24 -9.58 22.48 -3.51
N VAL A 25 -8.58 21.79 -2.97
CA VAL A 25 -7.87 22.19 -1.75
C VAL A 25 -6.40 22.40 -2.05
N HIS A 26 -5.73 23.30 -1.30
CA HIS A 26 -4.31 23.53 -1.50
C HIS A 26 -3.51 22.26 -1.20
N ASN A 27 -2.52 21.96 -2.03
CA ASN A 27 -1.77 20.70 -1.96
C ASN A 27 -1.02 20.50 -0.63
N THR A 28 -0.69 21.58 0.10
CA THR A 28 -0.06 21.50 1.43
C THR A 28 -0.99 20.95 2.50
N SER A 29 -2.32 21.08 2.33
CA SER A 29 -3.30 20.55 3.27
C SER A 29 -3.59 19.05 3.10
N VAL A 30 -3.08 18.42 2.04
CA VAL A 30 -3.28 16.99 1.77
C VAL A 30 -2.01 16.24 2.15
N GLN A 31 -2.09 15.29 3.06
CA GLN A 31 -0.96 14.47 3.51
C GLN A 31 -1.07 13.05 2.98
N ALA A 32 0.06 12.47 2.60
CA ALA A 32 0.14 11.06 2.28
C ALA A 32 -0.09 10.22 3.55
N ASN A 33 -0.69 9.04 3.41
CA ASN A 33 -0.72 8.08 4.50
C ASN A 33 0.63 7.33 4.62
N ASP A 34 0.88 6.79 5.80
CA ASP A 34 2.09 6.03 6.15
C ASP A 34 1.95 4.50 5.95
N TYR A 35 0.77 4.05 5.47
CA TYR A 35 0.41 2.65 5.36
C TYR A 35 -0.03 2.22 3.93
N ASN A 36 0.35 2.97 2.90
CA ASN A 36 -0.01 2.59 1.53
C ASN A 36 0.90 1.46 1.03
N PRO A 37 0.36 0.26 0.75
CA PRO A 37 1.14 -0.89 0.31
C PRO A 37 1.57 -0.80 -1.16
N ASN A 38 1.04 0.17 -1.91
CA ASN A 38 1.31 0.28 -3.33
C ASN A 38 2.58 1.08 -3.60
N SER A 39 3.50 0.48 -4.33
CA SER A 39 4.59 1.20 -4.99
C SER A 39 4.38 1.11 -6.50
N VAL A 40 4.58 2.22 -7.17
CA VAL A 40 4.53 2.32 -8.63
C VAL A 40 5.95 2.54 -9.13
N ALA A 41 6.33 1.81 -10.17
CA ALA A 41 7.65 1.98 -10.77
C ALA A 41 7.75 3.35 -11.47
N PRO A 42 8.98 3.89 -11.66
CA PRO A 42 9.15 5.19 -12.28
C PRO A 42 8.45 5.35 -13.64
N PRO A 43 8.44 4.36 -14.55
CA PRO A 43 7.74 4.48 -15.83
C PRO A 43 6.22 4.69 -15.69
N GLU A 44 5.58 3.99 -14.75
CA GLU A 44 4.15 4.15 -14.49
C GLU A 44 3.82 5.51 -13.86
N MET A 45 4.74 6.07 -13.05
CA MET A 45 4.59 7.42 -12.51
C MET A 45 4.65 8.48 -13.61
N GLU A 46 5.57 8.35 -14.58
CA GLU A 46 5.65 9.25 -15.73
C GLU A 46 4.41 9.11 -16.64
N LEU A 47 3.91 7.90 -16.84
CA LEU A 47 2.67 7.68 -17.59
C LEU A 47 1.46 8.32 -16.90
N LEU A 48 1.36 8.22 -15.58
CA LEU A 48 0.31 8.88 -14.80
C LEU A 48 0.44 10.41 -14.89
N LYS A 49 1.66 10.95 -14.80
CA LYS A 49 1.92 12.38 -15.01
C LYS A 49 1.46 12.83 -16.39
N LEU A 50 1.81 12.07 -17.43
CA LEU A 50 1.40 12.36 -18.81
C LEU A 50 -0.13 12.35 -18.94
N SER A 51 -0.79 11.33 -18.41
CA SER A 51 -2.26 11.26 -18.41
C SER A 51 -2.90 12.47 -17.74
N ILE A 52 -2.37 12.91 -16.59
CA ILE A 52 -2.89 14.12 -15.93
C ILE A 52 -2.62 15.38 -16.74
N LEU A 53 -1.51 15.46 -17.46
CA LEU A 53 -1.21 16.61 -18.33
C LEU A 53 -2.09 16.64 -19.58
N GLU A 54 -2.41 15.50 -20.16
CA GLU A 54 -3.26 15.41 -21.37
C GLU A 54 -4.74 15.54 -21.02
N ASP A 55 -5.22 14.70 -20.10
CA ASP A 55 -6.65 14.53 -19.81
C ASP A 55 -7.14 15.34 -18.58
N GLY A 56 -6.23 15.83 -17.75
CA GLY A 56 -6.55 16.43 -16.45
C GLY A 56 -6.78 15.41 -15.34
N TYR A 57 -7.21 15.90 -14.18
CA TYR A 57 -7.65 15.03 -13.09
C TYR A 57 -9.03 14.47 -13.40
N THR A 58 -9.11 13.28 -13.95
CA THR A 58 -10.38 12.58 -14.25
C THR A 58 -11.00 11.92 -13.01
N GLN A 59 -10.17 11.68 -11.96
CA GLN A 59 -10.62 11.09 -10.69
C GLN A 59 -10.08 11.92 -9.53
N PRO A 60 -10.90 12.28 -8.54
CA PRO A 60 -10.44 12.99 -7.36
C PRO A 60 -9.58 12.07 -6.47
N ILE A 61 -8.80 12.70 -5.60
CA ILE A 61 -8.08 12.02 -4.52
C ILE A 61 -9.07 11.77 -3.39
N VAL A 62 -9.15 10.54 -2.91
CA VAL A 62 -10.03 10.19 -1.79
C VAL A 62 -9.29 10.49 -0.49
N THR A 63 -9.87 11.32 0.36
CA THR A 63 -9.24 11.77 1.61
C THR A 63 -10.15 11.52 2.81
N TYR A 64 -9.54 11.46 3.98
CA TYR A 64 -10.19 11.63 5.27
C TYR A 64 -9.86 13.02 5.80
N ASP A 65 -10.87 13.74 6.33
CA ASP A 65 -10.70 15.09 6.87
C ASP A 65 -10.37 15.01 8.36
N GLU A 66 -9.20 15.50 8.76
CA GLU A 66 -8.73 15.57 10.14
C GLU A 66 -8.88 17.00 10.73
N LYS A 67 -9.78 17.80 10.15
CA LYS A 67 -10.08 19.21 10.49
C LYS A 67 -8.97 20.21 10.10
N VAL A 68 -7.71 19.89 10.31
CA VAL A 68 -6.55 20.74 9.94
C VAL A 68 -5.93 20.28 8.65
N ASN A 69 -5.78 18.97 8.49
CA ASN A 69 -5.17 18.32 7.33
C ASN A 69 -6.11 17.24 6.78
N ARG A 70 -5.85 16.82 5.55
CA ARG A 70 -6.55 15.74 4.88
C ARG A 70 -5.57 14.60 4.63
N THR A 71 -5.87 13.43 5.16
CA THR A 71 -5.04 12.23 4.94
C THR A 71 -5.55 11.46 3.71
N VAL A 72 -4.66 11.13 2.79
CA VAL A 72 -5.00 10.36 1.59
C VAL A 72 -5.42 8.95 1.98
N VAL A 73 -6.57 8.51 1.47
CA VAL A 73 -7.10 7.15 1.58
C VAL A 73 -6.88 6.38 0.27
N ASP A 74 -7.14 7.05 -0.86
CA ASP A 74 -6.86 6.53 -2.21
C ASP A 74 -6.42 7.67 -3.13
N GLY A 75 -5.64 7.31 -4.18
CA GLY A 75 -5.07 8.28 -5.11
C GLY A 75 -3.70 8.81 -4.65
N PHE A 76 -2.94 8.03 -3.88
CA PHE A 76 -1.61 8.37 -3.40
C PHE A 76 -0.69 8.89 -4.52
N HIS A 77 -0.63 8.20 -5.65
CA HIS A 77 0.22 8.59 -6.77
C HIS A 77 -0.28 9.86 -7.47
N ARG A 78 -1.61 10.06 -7.57
CA ARG A 78 -2.20 11.32 -8.08
C ARG A 78 -1.87 12.50 -7.17
N ASN A 79 -1.91 12.30 -5.85
CA ASN A 79 -1.47 13.29 -4.87
C ASN A 79 0.01 13.63 -5.04
N ARG A 80 0.84 12.60 -5.20
CA ARG A 80 2.28 12.74 -5.39
C ARG A 80 2.62 13.51 -6.66
N VAL A 81 2.04 13.15 -7.81
CA VAL A 81 2.22 13.87 -9.07
C VAL A 81 1.81 15.34 -8.93
N GLY A 82 0.68 15.63 -8.31
CA GLY A 82 0.21 17.01 -8.13
C GLY A 82 1.05 17.86 -7.16
N LYS A 83 1.85 17.20 -6.29
CA LYS A 83 2.79 17.88 -5.40
C LYS A 83 4.18 18.04 -5.98
N GLU A 84 4.67 17.04 -6.71
CA GLU A 84 6.07 16.97 -7.17
C GLU A 84 6.26 17.51 -8.58
N SER A 85 5.28 17.32 -9.50
CA SER A 85 5.39 17.83 -10.86
C SER A 85 5.10 19.33 -10.92
N ASN A 86 6.08 20.12 -11.34
CA ASN A 86 5.93 21.57 -11.52
C ASN A 86 4.88 21.92 -12.60
N GLU A 87 4.83 21.16 -13.69
CA GLU A 87 3.88 21.35 -14.79
C GLU A 87 2.44 21.14 -14.32
N VAL A 88 2.19 20.02 -13.62
CA VAL A 88 0.86 19.73 -13.06
C VAL A 88 0.49 20.79 -12.01
N LYS A 89 1.43 21.15 -11.13
CA LYS A 89 1.20 22.17 -10.09
C LYS A 89 0.81 23.53 -10.67
N GLN A 90 1.49 23.97 -11.74
CA GLN A 90 1.16 25.21 -12.42
C GLN A 90 -0.24 25.14 -13.04
N ARG A 91 -0.57 24.04 -13.75
CA ARG A 91 -1.86 23.85 -14.39
C ARG A 91 -3.03 23.92 -13.40
N VAL A 92 -2.87 23.35 -12.20
CA VAL A 92 -3.92 23.32 -11.17
C VAL A 92 -3.75 24.40 -10.10
N HIS A 93 -2.88 25.39 -10.33
CA HIS A 93 -2.61 26.50 -9.41
C HIS A 93 -2.24 26.07 -7.98
N GLY A 94 -1.61 24.91 -7.82
CA GLY A 94 -1.26 24.34 -6.53
C GLY A 94 -2.41 23.67 -5.78
N PHE A 95 -3.58 23.49 -6.40
CA PHE A 95 -4.74 22.82 -5.79
C PHE A 95 -4.87 21.39 -6.27
N LEU A 96 -5.48 20.54 -5.44
CA LEU A 96 -5.80 19.16 -5.73
C LEU A 96 -7.30 18.91 -5.61
N PRO A 97 -7.90 18.14 -6.53
CA PRO A 97 -9.29 17.75 -6.41
C PRO A 97 -9.41 16.61 -5.39
N VAL A 98 -10.21 16.81 -4.36
CA VAL A 98 -10.41 15.81 -3.31
C VAL A 98 -11.89 15.54 -3.07
N VAL A 99 -12.17 14.32 -2.64
CA VAL A 99 -13.44 13.93 -2.01
C VAL A 99 -13.16 13.42 -0.61
N THR A 100 -14.12 13.55 0.29
CA THR A 100 -13.98 13.10 1.69
C THR A 100 -14.80 11.84 1.89
N ILE A 101 -14.17 10.77 2.39
CA ILE A 101 -14.92 9.58 2.81
C ILE A 101 -15.76 9.91 4.04
N ASN A 102 -16.78 9.07 4.29
CA ASN A 102 -17.71 9.22 5.40
C ASN A 102 -16.97 9.47 6.73
N GLU A 103 -17.37 10.55 7.41
CA GLU A 103 -16.78 11.06 8.66
C GLU A 103 -16.88 10.06 9.83
N ASN A 104 -17.82 9.12 9.79
CA ASN A 104 -17.97 8.07 10.81
C ASN A 104 -16.78 7.10 10.91
N ARG A 105 -15.77 7.22 10.03
CA ARG A 105 -14.53 6.40 10.06
C ARG A 105 -13.43 7.09 10.85
N THR A 106 -13.69 7.38 12.11
CA THR A 106 -12.76 8.07 13.01
C THR A 106 -11.56 7.22 13.42
N ASP A 107 -11.71 5.90 13.46
CA ASP A 107 -10.61 4.98 13.81
C ASP A 107 -9.59 4.84 12.65
N LYS A 108 -8.30 4.91 12.99
CA LYS A 108 -7.19 4.69 12.05
C LYS A 108 -7.30 3.33 11.36
N SER A 109 -7.75 2.29 12.09
CA SER A 109 -7.94 0.94 11.53
C SER A 109 -9.00 0.90 10.43
N ASP A 110 -10.10 1.65 10.56
CA ASP A 110 -11.13 1.73 9.52
C ASP A 110 -10.63 2.48 8.28
N ARG A 111 -9.75 3.47 8.43
CA ARG A 111 -9.09 4.17 7.32
C ARG A 111 -8.10 3.28 6.59
N ILE A 112 -7.27 2.52 7.33
CA ILE A 112 -6.36 1.51 6.78
C ILE A 112 -7.18 0.50 5.96
N ALA A 113 -8.23 -0.06 6.54
CA ALA A 113 -9.10 -1.02 5.85
C ALA A 113 -9.74 -0.42 4.58
N SER A 114 -10.11 0.86 4.60
CA SER A 114 -10.62 1.55 3.41
C SER A 114 -9.57 1.64 2.31
N THR A 115 -8.35 2.07 2.65
CA THR A 115 -7.24 2.14 1.70
C THR A 115 -6.97 0.78 1.07
N ILE A 116 -6.92 -0.28 1.88
CA ILE A 116 -6.67 -1.63 1.39
C ILE A 116 -7.77 -2.12 0.45
N ARG A 117 -9.06 -1.91 0.80
CA ARG A 117 -10.17 -2.29 -0.09
C ARG A 117 -10.09 -1.59 -1.44
N HIS A 118 -9.84 -0.27 -1.46
CA HIS A 118 -9.68 0.49 -2.70
C HIS A 118 -8.52 -0.05 -3.53
N ASN A 119 -7.42 -0.40 -2.88
CA ASN A 119 -6.25 -0.93 -3.54
C ASN A 119 -6.50 -2.36 -4.06
N ARG A 120 -7.01 -3.28 -3.23
CA ARG A 120 -7.28 -4.67 -3.64
C ARG A 120 -8.25 -4.79 -4.81
N ALA A 121 -9.24 -3.90 -4.89
CA ALA A 121 -10.15 -3.86 -6.02
C ALA A 121 -9.46 -3.54 -7.36
N ARG A 122 -8.21 -3.06 -7.35
CA ARG A 122 -7.47 -2.62 -8.55
C ARG A 122 -6.32 -3.52 -8.99
N GLY A 123 -5.94 -4.54 -8.22
CA GLY A 123 -4.90 -5.47 -8.67
C GLY A 123 -3.97 -6.07 -7.60
N LYS A 124 -2.79 -6.55 -8.03
CA LYS A 124 -1.84 -7.27 -7.20
C LYS A 124 -1.12 -6.36 -6.19
N HIS A 125 -0.89 -6.86 -4.99
CA HIS A 125 -0.19 -6.16 -3.92
C HIS A 125 1.12 -6.85 -3.56
N LYS A 126 2.06 -6.09 -2.97
CA LYS A 126 3.26 -6.67 -2.37
C LYS A 126 2.86 -7.44 -1.10
N VAL A 127 3.29 -8.68 -1.01
CA VAL A 127 2.98 -9.60 0.10
C VAL A 127 3.47 -9.03 1.43
N ASP A 128 4.70 -8.50 1.45
CA ASP A 128 5.33 -7.96 2.66
C ASP A 128 4.51 -6.79 3.25
N ALA A 129 4.13 -5.82 2.41
CA ALA A 129 3.32 -4.69 2.85
C ALA A 129 1.93 -5.11 3.35
N MET A 130 1.32 -6.14 2.75
CA MET A 130 0.04 -6.67 3.21
C MET A 130 0.18 -7.41 4.54
N SER A 131 1.29 -8.10 4.75
CA SER A 131 1.62 -8.78 5.99
C SER A 131 1.74 -7.80 7.16
N GLU A 132 2.50 -6.71 6.98
CA GLU A 132 2.64 -5.64 7.98
C GLU A 132 1.29 -5.03 8.36
N ILE A 133 0.41 -4.80 7.39
CA ILE A 133 -0.93 -4.26 7.62
C ILE A 133 -1.81 -5.22 8.43
N VAL A 134 -1.81 -6.51 8.09
CA VAL A 134 -2.57 -7.53 8.85
C VAL A 134 -2.12 -7.53 10.30
N ILE A 135 -0.81 -7.46 10.57
CA ILE A 135 -0.27 -7.41 11.92
C ILE A 135 -0.65 -6.11 12.64
N ASP A 136 -0.54 -4.95 12.00
CA ASP A 136 -0.96 -3.69 12.63
C ASP A 136 -2.44 -3.72 13.03
N LEU A 137 -3.31 -4.27 12.18
CA LEU A 137 -4.73 -4.43 12.50
C LEU A 137 -4.96 -5.42 13.65
N LYS A 138 -4.20 -6.52 13.72
CA LYS A 138 -4.24 -7.46 14.85
C LYS A 138 -3.77 -6.79 16.15
N LYS A 139 -2.66 -6.05 16.12
CA LYS A 139 -2.16 -5.26 17.26
C LYS A 139 -3.18 -4.22 17.74
N ARG A 140 -4.06 -3.73 16.85
CA ARG A 140 -5.19 -2.84 17.17
C ARG A 140 -6.46 -3.57 17.63
N GLY A 141 -6.39 -4.89 17.89
CA GLY A 141 -7.48 -5.70 18.44
C GLY A 141 -8.51 -6.17 17.39
N TRP A 142 -8.18 -6.14 16.10
CA TRP A 142 -9.05 -6.76 15.11
C TRP A 142 -8.83 -8.26 15.06
N ASN A 143 -9.92 -9.02 15.12
CA ASN A 143 -9.89 -10.47 14.92
C ASN A 143 -9.89 -10.81 13.42
N ASP A 144 -9.56 -12.06 13.10
CA ASP A 144 -9.40 -12.53 11.72
C ASP A 144 -10.70 -12.43 10.92
N GLU A 145 -11.84 -12.66 11.52
CA GLU A 145 -13.15 -12.50 10.86
C GLU A 145 -13.40 -11.04 10.44
N LYS A 146 -13.09 -10.10 11.32
CA LYS A 146 -13.23 -8.67 11.01
C LYS A 146 -12.27 -8.25 9.91
N ILE A 147 -11.02 -8.73 9.95
CA ILE A 147 -10.01 -8.47 8.91
C ILE A 147 -10.48 -9.06 7.59
N ALA A 148 -10.88 -10.35 7.58
CA ALA A 148 -11.41 -11.04 6.41
C ALA A 148 -12.54 -10.24 5.75
N LYS A 149 -13.56 -9.92 6.52
CA LYS A 149 -14.75 -9.19 6.04
C LYS A 149 -14.42 -7.77 5.55
N LYS A 150 -13.52 -7.07 6.23
CA LYS A 150 -13.20 -5.65 5.94
C LYS A 150 -12.20 -5.48 4.79
N LEU A 151 -11.29 -6.43 4.61
CA LEU A 151 -10.25 -6.37 3.57
C LEU A 151 -10.57 -7.24 2.35
N GLY A 152 -11.59 -8.10 2.42
CA GLY A 152 -11.92 -9.06 1.36
C GLY A 152 -10.86 -10.16 1.23
N MET A 153 -10.29 -10.61 2.36
CA MET A 153 -9.34 -11.72 2.48
C MET A 153 -10.07 -12.97 2.94
N ASP A 154 -9.55 -14.16 2.59
CA ASP A 154 -9.95 -15.39 3.24
C ASP A 154 -9.12 -15.64 4.52
N ALA A 155 -9.58 -16.59 5.34
CA ALA A 155 -8.92 -16.89 6.62
C ALA A 155 -7.51 -17.46 6.42
N ASP A 156 -7.30 -18.24 5.37
CA ASP A 156 -5.98 -18.83 5.05
C ASP A 156 -5.00 -17.76 4.57
N GLU A 157 -5.47 -16.76 3.81
CA GLU A 157 -4.66 -15.63 3.39
C GLU A 157 -4.19 -14.82 4.60
N ILE A 158 -5.09 -14.53 5.54
CA ILE A 158 -4.74 -13.79 6.77
C ILE A 158 -3.73 -14.56 7.61
N LEU A 159 -3.93 -15.89 7.75
CA LEU A 159 -3.00 -16.74 8.49
C LEU A 159 -1.61 -16.73 7.86
N ARG A 160 -1.51 -16.90 6.55
CA ARG A 160 -0.21 -16.85 5.81
C ARG A 160 0.48 -15.50 5.96
N LEU A 161 -0.25 -14.40 5.79
CA LEU A 161 0.30 -13.06 5.95
C LEU A 161 0.79 -12.80 7.37
N ALA A 162 0.06 -13.27 8.39
CA ALA A 162 0.48 -13.17 9.79
C ALA A 162 1.73 -14.04 10.10
N GLN A 163 1.82 -15.22 9.49
CA GLN A 163 2.98 -16.12 9.66
C GLN A 163 4.25 -15.57 9.01
N ILE A 164 4.17 -14.94 7.85
CA ILE A 164 5.33 -14.36 7.15
C ILE A 164 6.04 -13.35 8.04
N SER A 165 5.33 -12.45 8.71
CA SER A 165 5.95 -11.47 9.61
C SER A 165 6.27 -12.04 10.99
N GLY A 166 5.46 -12.99 11.50
CA GLY A 166 5.75 -13.67 12.76
C GLY A 166 7.03 -14.50 12.69
N LEU A 167 7.29 -15.14 11.55
CA LEU A 167 8.56 -15.79 11.27
C LEU A 167 9.70 -14.76 11.19
N ALA A 168 9.53 -13.65 10.51
CA ALA A 168 10.55 -12.61 10.42
C ALA A 168 10.90 -12.03 11.81
N GLU A 169 9.90 -11.74 12.67
CA GLU A 169 10.14 -11.28 14.05
C GLU A 169 10.84 -12.36 14.92
N MET A 170 10.56 -13.64 14.71
CA MET A 170 11.23 -14.73 15.43
C MET A 170 12.70 -14.91 15.02
N PHE A 171 13.08 -14.51 13.81
CA PHE A 171 14.43 -14.69 13.27
C PHE A 171 15.30 -13.42 13.33
N VAL A 172 14.76 -12.27 13.74
CA VAL A 172 15.54 -11.01 13.87
C VAL A 172 16.64 -11.13 14.92
N ASP A 173 16.46 -11.93 15.98
CA ASP A 173 17.42 -12.12 17.07
C ASP A 173 18.25 -13.42 16.96
N TYR A 174 18.04 -14.22 15.93
CA TYR A 174 18.84 -15.41 15.67
C TYR A 174 19.93 -15.11 14.63
N GLU A 175 21.19 -15.05 15.07
CA GLU A 175 22.30 -15.28 14.14
C GLU A 175 22.10 -16.68 13.54
N PHE A 176 21.85 -16.74 12.23
CA PHE A 176 21.82 -18.01 11.50
C PHE A 176 23.19 -18.64 11.69
N SER A 177 23.27 -19.71 12.48
CA SER A 177 24.45 -20.55 12.50
C SER A 177 24.67 -21.08 11.06
N GLN A 178 25.91 -21.02 10.58
CA GLN A 178 26.32 -21.50 9.24
C GLN A 178 26.21 -23.03 9.08
N ALA A 179 25.15 -23.65 9.62
CA ALA A 179 24.94 -25.10 9.62
C ALA A 179 24.37 -25.65 8.30
N TRP A 180 24.46 -24.91 7.20
CA TRP A 180 24.11 -25.34 5.85
C TRP A 180 25.21 -25.03 4.84
N GLU A 181 26.47 -25.13 5.22
CA GLU A 181 27.50 -25.43 4.24
C GLU A 181 27.33 -26.91 3.86
N VAL A 182 26.86 -27.14 2.64
CA VAL A 182 26.94 -28.45 2.03
C VAL A 182 28.44 -28.79 1.93
N ASP A 183 28.91 -29.76 2.70
CA ASP A 183 30.21 -30.35 2.48
C ASP A 183 30.24 -30.84 1.04
N ILE A 184 30.90 -30.09 0.17
CA ILE A 184 31.22 -30.54 -1.18
C ILE A 184 32.21 -31.68 -0.98
N ILE A 185 31.71 -32.91 -0.98
CA ILE A 185 32.54 -34.10 -1.06
C ILE A 185 33.23 -33.99 -2.41
N ASP A 186 34.53 -33.65 -2.38
CA ASP A 186 35.37 -33.61 -3.56
C ASP A 186 35.45 -35.04 -4.09
N GLU A 187 34.82 -35.30 -5.24
CA GLU A 187 34.84 -36.63 -5.92
C GLU A 187 36.26 -37.09 -6.28
N ASN A 188 37.29 -36.28 -6.05
CA ASN A 188 38.69 -36.61 -6.31
C ASN A 188 39.36 -37.45 -5.22
N ASP A 189 38.80 -37.54 -4.00
CA ASP A 189 39.43 -38.39 -2.95
C ASP A 189 39.21 -39.90 -3.16
N ASN A 190 38.21 -40.31 -3.94
CA ASN A 190 37.94 -41.72 -4.22
C ASN A 190 38.81 -42.32 -5.34
N LEU A 191 39.58 -41.51 -6.07
CA LEU A 191 40.44 -42.03 -7.13
C LEU A 191 41.87 -42.42 -6.66
N ASN A 192 42.28 -41.98 -5.49
CA ASN A 192 43.61 -42.30 -4.95
C ASN A 192 43.66 -43.63 -4.18
N GLU A 193 42.54 -44.08 -3.58
CA GLU A 193 42.50 -45.39 -2.88
C GLU A 193 42.44 -46.62 -3.83
N ILE A 194 42.08 -46.45 -5.10
CA ILE A 194 41.99 -47.56 -6.05
C ILE A 194 43.34 -47.87 -6.70
N ASN A 195 44.29 -46.92 -6.69
CA ASN A 195 45.61 -47.13 -7.33
C ASN A 195 46.68 -47.75 -6.43
N GLU A 196 46.51 -47.75 -5.11
CA GLU A 196 47.51 -48.37 -4.21
C GLU A 196 47.32 -49.88 -4.01
N ASN A 197 46.16 -50.45 -4.35
CA ASN A 197 45.88 -51.87 -4.19
C ASN A 197 46.14 -52.73 -5.44
N SER A 198 46.70 -52.17 -6.52
CA SER A 198 46.97 -52.90 -7.76
C SER A 198 48.47 -53.17 -8.07
N ILE A 199 49.41 -52.86 -7.15
CA ILE A 199 50.84 -53.02 -7.32
C ILE A 199 51.46 -54.06 -6.35
N SER A 200 50.65 -54.88 -5.68
CA SER A 200 51.21 -56.01 -4.91
C SER A 200 50.50 -57.31 -5.20
N ARG A 201 50.79 -57.85 -6.40
CA ARG A 201 50.76 -59.29 -6.71
C ARG A 201 51.63 -59.57 -7.96
#